data_7feb55e396878e59a72a2565189c4c76
#
_entry.id   7feb55e396878e59a72a2565189c4c76
#
_cell.length_a   1.000
_cell.length_b   1.000
_cell.length_c   1.000
_cell.angle_alpha   90.00
_cell.angle_beta   90.00
_cell.angle_gamma   90.00
#
_symmetry.space_group_name_H-M   'P 1'
#
loop_
_entity.id
_entity.type
_entity.pdbx_description
1 polymer ?
#
loop_
_entity_poly.entity_id
_entity_poly.type
_entity_poly.pdbx_seq_one_letter_code
_entity_poly.pdbx_strand_id
1 'polypeptide(L)'
;MPAAKGLIHRAVALSGSTVGASDQGMTRKGGEYILREAGLTASQLDKLQRIPWREYLDIADRACKKCWEDQGISMRRTFGPVADDRNIPAGVFYSGESHLESPVVPMIFCTTFHEWNPNRADAALEKITQDGVIEKLRSQYGDKAESIVKAFAKNFPDKTPMELWAMILSSRQRVVEAANAKLKQGQPVYVAWFGWCPPLFNNRMRAFHCSDICFWFKNTDRMFTHTGGGKVPRALSDKMSGALLNFMRTGDPNGGELPAWPKYTEENGEVMILNNTCEARNDPDREARKSLEV
;
A
#
# COMPACT_ATOMS: atom_id res chain seq x y z
N MET A 1 -10.87 -6.47 -14.97
CA MET A 1 -10.86 -7.57 -15.96
C MET A 1 -12.28 -7.80 -16.46
N PRO A 2 -12.53 -7.77 -17.78
CA PRO A 2 -13.87 -7.99 -18.35
C PRO A 2 -14.54 -9.27 -17.88
N ALA A 3 -13.78 -10.35 -17.77
CA ALA A 3 -14.28 -11.65 -17.29
C ALA A 3 -14.80 -11.64 -15.83
N ALA A 4 -14.47 -10.61 -15.04
CA ALA A 4 -14.96 -10.45 -13.67
C ALA A 4 -16.23 -9.61 -13.55
N LYS A 5 -16.78 -9.13 -14.67
CA LYS A 5 -18.00 -8.32 -14.69
C LYS A 5 -19.18 -9.06 -14.05
N GLY A 6 -19.82 -8.41 -13.08
CA GLY A 6 -20.96 -8.98 -12.36
C GLY A 6 -20.62 -10.01 -11.28
N LEU A 7 -19.34 -10.40 -11.11
CA LEU A 7 -18.93 -11.38 -10.10
C LEU A 7 -18.58 -10.74 -8.74
N ILE A 8 -18.37 -9.44 -8.72
CA ILE A 8 -17.94 -8.69 -7.52
C ILE A 8 -19.04 -7.73 -7.13
N HIS A 9 -19.46 -7.74 -5.87
CA HIS A 9 -20.50 -6.85 -5.34
C HIS A 9 -19.94 -5.79 -4.39
N ARG A 10 -18.80 -6.05 -3.76
CA ARG A 10 -18.06 -5.15 -2.86
C ARG A 10 -16.61 -5.53 -2.88
N ALA A 11 -15.73 -4.58 -2.58
CA ALA A 11 -14.30 -4.89 -2.55
C ALA A 11 -13.61 -4.18 -1.37
N VAL A 12 -12.60 -4.84 -0.83
CA VAL A 12 -11.70 -4.26 0.18
C VAL A 12 -10.27 -4.41 -0.32
N ALA A 13 -9.54 -3.30 -0.42
CA ALA A 13 -8.14 -3.29 -0.77
C ALA A 13 -7.29 -3.03 0.49
N LEU A 14 -6.59 -4.06 0.97
CA LEU A 14 -5.65 -3.96 2.08
C LEU A 14 -4.25 -3.76 1.52
N SER A 15 -3.73 -2.54 1.57
CA SER A 15 -2.42 -2.11 1.03
C SER A 15 -2.24 -2.35 -0.49
N GLY A 16 -3.33 -2.58 -1.21
CA GLY A 16 -3.37 -2.87 -2.65
C GLY A 16 -3.96 -1.72 -3.48
N SER A 17 -3.54 -0.49 -3.24
CA SER A 17 -4.14 0.73 -3.83
C SER A 17 -3.55 1.10 -5.20
N THR A 18 -3.27 0.13 -6.05
CA THR A 18 -2.80 0.36 -7.43
C THR A 18 -3.94 0.87 -8.31
N VAL A 19 -3.73 1.98 -9.00
CA VAL A 19 -4.74 2.64 -9.82
C VAL A 19 -4.58 2.39 -11.33
N GLY A 20 -3.56 1.66 -11.74
CA GLY A 20 -3.32 1.37 -13.16
C GLY A 20 -2.40 0.17 -13.35
N ALA A 21 -2.39 -0.35 -14.58
CA ALA A 21 -1.47 -1.41 -15.00
C ALA A 21 -0.17 -0.81 -15.56
N SER A 22 0.88 -1.62 -15.57
CA SER A 22 2.15 -1.25 -16.22
C SER A 22 1.98 -1.19 -17.73
N ASP A 23 2.74 -0.31 -18.38
CA ASP A 23 2.86 -0.26 -19.83
C ASP A 23 3.42 -1.57 -20.41
N GLN A 24 2.80 -2.08 -21.46
CA GLN A 24 3.18 -3.34 -22.08
C GLN A 24 4.57 -3.27 -22.73
N GLY A 25 4.89 -2.14 -23.36
CA GLY A 25 6.17 -1.96 -24.05
C GLY A 25 7.34 -1.94 -23.06
N MET A 26 7.19 -1.20 -21.96
CA MET A 26 8.19 -1.18 -20.89
C MET A 26 8.33 -2.55 -20.23
N THR A 27 7.23 -3.25 -19.97
CA THR A 27 7.27 -4.58 -19.36
C THR A 27 7.92 -5.61 -20.28
N ARG A 28 7.67 -5.53 -21.60
CA ARG A 28 8.32 -6.38 -22.61
C ARG A 28 9.84 -6.18 -22.61
N LYS A 29 10.31 -4.93 -22.65
CA LYS A 29 11.75 -4.63 -22.55
C LYS A 29 12.37 -5.28 -21.32
N GLY A 30 11.70 -5.15 -20.17
CA GLY A 30 12.13 -5.80 -18.96
C GLY A 30 12.23 -7.31 -19.05
N GLY A 31 11.23 -7.94 -19.64
CA GLY A 31 11.25 -9.38 -19.91
C GLY A 31 12.42 -9.80 -20.79
N GLU A 32 12.80 -8.99 -21.79
CA GLU A 32 13.97 -9.23 -22.66
C GLU A 32 15.28 -9.21 -21.87
N TYR A 33 15.44 -8.28 -20.93
CA TYR A 33 16.60 -8.25 -20.04
C TYR A 33 16.65 -9.48 -19.12
N ILE A 34 15.51 -9.90 -18.57
CA ILE A 34 15.43 -11.12 -17.75
C ILE A 34 15.82 -12.35 -18.54
N LEU A 35 15.29 -12.52 -19.76
CA LEU A 35 15.66 -13.65 -20.63
C LEU A 35 17.15 -13.66 -20.94
N ARG A 36 17.74 -12.50 -21.25
CA ARG A 36 19.17 -12.35 -21.52
C ARG A 36 20.01 -12.78 -20.32
N GLU A 37 19.66 -12.30 -19.12
CA GLU A 37 20.36 -12.65 -17.88
C GLU A 37 20.18 -14.13 -17.49
N ALA A 38 19.06 -14.74 -17.87
CA ALA A 38 18.81 -16.16 -17.68
C ALA A 38 19.48 -17.06 -18.75
N GLY A 39 20.13 -16.45 -19.77
CA GLY A 39 20.68 -17.20 -20.91
C GLY A 39 19.61 -17.87 -21.78
N LEU A 40 18.39 -17.30 -21.83
CA LEU A 40 17.25 -17.85 -22.56
C LEU A 40 16.87 -16.94 -23.73
N THR A 41 16.21 -17.55 -24.72
CA THR A 41 15.56 -16.85 -25.83
C THR A 41 14.05 -16.73 -25.62
N ALA A 42 13.38 -15.87 -26.39
CA ALA A 42 11.93 -15.70 -26.32
C ALA A 42 11.17 -17.00 -26.58
N SER A 43 11.69 -17.91 -27.42
CA SER A 43 11.10 -19.24 -27.67
C SER A 43 11.23 -20.21 -26.47
N GLN A 44 12.00 -19.87 -25.47
CA GLN A 44 12.28 -20.67 -24.28
C GLN A 44 11.65 -20.07 -23.01
N LEU A 45 10.70 -19.16 -23.17
CA LEU A 45 10.05 -18.42 -22.05
C LEU A 45 9.50 -19.36 -20.97
N ASP A 46 8.99 -20.52 -21.35
CA ASP A 46 8.46 -21.55 -20.44
C ASP A 46 9.55 -22.08 -19.47
N LYS A 47 10.82 -22.00 -19.85
CA LYS A 47 11.93 -22.45 -18.98
C LYS A 47 12.11 -21.56 -17.77
N LEU A 48 11.69 -20.28 -17.81
CA LEU A 48 11.71 -19.40 -16.63
C LEU A 48 10.90 -19.99 -15.47
N GLN A 49 9.80 -20.70 -15.74
CA GLN A 49 8.97 -21.32 -14.71
C GLN A 49 9.66 -22.48 -13.98
N ARG A 50 10.76 -23.01 -14.53
CA ARG A 50 11.54 -24.12 -13.96
C ARG A 50 12.70 -23.63 -13.11
N ILE A 51 13.04 -22.33 -13.19
CA ILE A 51 14.11 -21.73 -12.39
C ILE A 51 13.62 -21.63 -10.95
N PRO A 52 14.39 -22.07 -9.95
CA PRO A 52 14.06 -21.87 -8.54
C PRO A 52 13.83 -20.39 -8.26
N TRP A 53 12.81 -20.06 -7.47
CA TRP A 53 12.38 -18.67 -7.25
C TRP A 53 13.49 -17.73 -6.73
N ARG A 54 14.40 -18.26 -5.90
CA ARG A 54 15.54 -17.47 -5.39
C ARG A 54 16.52 -17.10 -6.50
N GLU A 55 16.88 -18.08 -7.33
CA GLU A 55 17.73 -17.88 -8.49
C GLU A 55 17.08 -16.91 -9.49
N TYR A 56 15.76 -17.06 -9.72
CA TYR A 56 15.00 -16.12 -10.55
C TYR A 56 15.06 -14.69 -10.01
N LEU A 57 14.97 -14.48 -8.69
CA LEU A 57 15.09 -13.14 -8.09
C LEU A 57 16.48 -12.52 -8.34
N ASP A 58 17.54 -13.31 -8.21
CA ASP A 58 18.92 -12.84 -8.49
C ASP A 58 19.08 -12.46 -9.97
N ILE A 59 18.51 -13.25 -10.88
CA ILE A 59 18.48 -12.95 -12.32
C ILE A 59 17.69 -11.64 -12.56
N ALA A 60 16.52 -11.51 -11.97
CA ALA A 60 15.69 -10.33 -12.13
C ALA A 60 16.35 -9.06 -11.58
N ASP A 61 17.03 -9.14 -10.44
CA ASP A 61 17.76 -8.01 -9.85
C ASP A 61 18.91 -7.54 -10.77
N ARG A 62 19.69 -8.47 -11.34
CA ARG A 62 20.73 -8.12 -12.34
C ARG A 62 20.13 -7.53 -13.61
N ALA A 63 19.02 -8.10 -14.10
CA ALA A 63 18.33 -7.60 -15.28
C ALA A 63 17.79 -6.17 -15.06
N CYS A 64 17.19 -5.90 -13.90
CA CYS A 64 16.71 -4.57 -13.54
C CYS A 64 17.86 -3.55 -13.51
N LYS A 65 18.99 -3.91 -12.90
CA LYS A 65 20.17 -3.05 -12.84
C LYS A 65 20.68 -2.72 -14.25
N LYS A 66 20.85 -3.72 -15.11
CA LYS A 66 21.31 -3.51 -16.48
C LYS A 66 20.33 -2.69 -17.32
N CYS A 67 19.02 -2.93 -17.17
CA CYS A 67 18.03 -2.15 -17.87
C CYS A 67 18.07 -0.67 -17.47
N TRP A 68 18.31 -0.39 -16.19
CA TRP A 68 18.55 0.98 -15.73
C TRP A 68 19.82 1.59 -16.33
N GLU A 69 20.95 0.84 -16.29
CA GLU A 69 22.23 1.29 -16.82
C GLU A 69 22.17 1.58 -18.33
N ASP A 70 21.51 0.72 -19.10
CA ASP A 70 21.46 0.80 -20.57
C ASP A 70 20.39 1.77 -21.09
N GLN A 71 19.23 1.88 -20.40
CA GLN A 71 18.04 2.54 -20.92
C GLN A 71 17.50 3.65 -20.00
N GLY A 72 18.03 3.82 -18.80
CA GLY A 72 17.44 4.71 -17.78
C GLY A 72 16.02 4.29 -17.32
N ILE A 73 15.62 3.04 -17.62
CA ILE A 73 14.28 2.55 -17.27
C ILE A 73 14.34 1.87 -15.91
N SER A 74 13.67 2.47 -14.92
CA SER A 74 13.47 1.86 -13.61
C SER A 74 12.46 0.73 -13.73
N MET A 75 12.95 -0.49 -13.70
CA MET A 75 12.11 -1.68 -13.61
C MET A 75 11.99 -2.11 -12.16
N ARG A 76 10.77 -2.24 -11.69
CA ARG A 76 10.52 -3.08 -10.51
C ARG A 76 10.55 -4.54 -10.98
N ARG A 77 10.91 -5.46 -10.07
CA ARG A 77 10.85 -6.92 -10.26
C ARG A 77 9.50 -7.34 -10.86
N THR A 78 9.18 -6.92 -11.99
CA THR A 78 8.13 -7.17 -12.98
C THR A 78 6.87 -7.97 -12.57
N PHE A 79 6.54 -8.07 -11.29
CA PHE A 79 5.31 -8.70 -10.82
C PHE A 79 4.25 -7.63 -10.57
N GLY A 80 3.45 -7.36 -11.56
CA GLY A 80 2.33 -6.46 -11.47
C GLY A 80 1.39 -6.64 -12.66
N PRO A 81 0.19 -6.11 -12.58
CA PRO A 81 -0.73 -6.14 -13.69
C PRO A 81 -0.15 -5.36 -14.87
N VAL A 82 -0.22 -5.94 -16.06
CA VAL A 82 0.21 -5.34 -17.33
C VAL A 82 -1.01 -5.10 -18.18
N ALA A 83 -1.13 -3.89 -18.75
CA ALA A 83 -2.19 -3.59 -19.70
C ALA A 83 -2.00 -4.41 -20.97
N ASP A 84 -2.99 -5.21 -21.34
CA ASP A 84 -3.01 -6.03 -22.55
C ASP A 84 -4.24 -5.75 -23.42
N ASP A 85 -5.05 -4.75 -23.04
CA ASP A 85 -6.30 -4.33 -23.67
C ASP A 85 -7.34 -5.44 -23.85
N ARG A 86 -7.06 -6.61 -23.35
CA ARG A 86 -7.95 -7.79 -23.41
C ARG A 86 -8.43 -8.19 -22.02
N ASN A 87 -7.51 -8.46 -21.11
CA ASN A 87 -7.79 -8.87 -19.73
C ASN A 87 -7.70 -7.71 -18.76
N ILE A 88 -6.74 -6.83 -18.99
CA ILE A 88 -6.48 -5.64 -18.18
C ILE A 88 -6.40 -4.44 -19.12
N PRO A 89 -7.42 -3.58 -19.13
CA PRO A 89 -7.42 -2.38 -19.94
C PRO A 89 -6.31 -1.40 -19.54
N ALA A 90 -5.85 -0.59 -20.49
CA ALA A 90 -4.95 0.53 -20.19
C ALA A 90 -5.70 1.65 -19.45
N GLY A 91 -4.95 2.52 -18.74
CA GLY A 91 -5.48 3.68 -18.03
C GLY A 91 -5.79 3.42 -16.56
N VAL A 92 -6.55 4.34 -15.96
CA VAL A 92 -6.89 4.30 -14.52
C VAL A 92 -8.02 3.31 -14.25
N PHE A 93 -7.80 2.36 -13.35
CA PHE A 93 -8.73 1.25 -13.08
C PHE A 93 -10.13 1.66 -12.63
N TYR A 94 -10.28 2.82 -12.04
CA TYR A 94 -11.55 3.30 -11.48
C TYR A 94 -12.12 4.50 -12.25
N SER A 95 -11.47 4.97 -13.33
CA SER A 95 -11.98 6.09 -14.08
C SER A 95 -13.27 5.72 -14.80
N GLY A 96 -14.28 6.58 -14.69
CA GLY A 96 -15.57 6.38 -15.36
C GLY A 96 -15.50 6.46 -16.90
N GLU A 97 -14.40 6.96 -17.46
CA GLU A 97 -14.27 7.24 -18.89
C GLU A 97 -13.72 6.08 -19.72
N SER A 98 -12.89 5.22 -19.12
CA SER A 98 -12.17 4.22 -19.91
C SER A 98 -12.58 2.78 -19.62
N HIS A 99 -13.40 2.50 -18.59
CA HIS A 99 -13.68 1.11 -18.21
C HIS A 99 -15.15 0.88 -17.86
N LEU A 100 -15.98 0.79 -18.88
CA LEU A 100 -17.34 0.25 -18.80
C LEU A 100 -17.42 -1.13 -18.10
N GLU A 101 -16.27 -1.72 -17.80
CA GLU A 101 -16.13 -3.08 -17.26
C GLU A 101 -15.55 -3.14 -15.84
N SER A 102 -15.08 -2.00 -15.30
CA SER A 102 -14.70 -1.94 -13.89
C SER A 102 -15.94 -2.07 -13.00
N PRO A 103 -15.91 -2.95 -11.98
CA PRO A 103 -17.07 -3.12 -11.10
C PRO A 103 -17.43 -1.79 -10.42
N VAL A 104 -18.64 -1.32 -10.65
CA VAL A 104 -19.21 -0.15 -9.98
C VAL A 104 -19.77 -0.62 -8.64
N VAL A 105 -18.89 -0.84 -7.67
CA VAL A 105 -19.22 -1.41 -6.36
C VAL A 105 -18.63 -0.57 -5.23
N PRO A 106 -19.24 -0.58 -4.02
CA PRO A 106 -18.64 0.03 -2.83
C PRO A 106 -17.26 -0.53 -2.53
N MET A 107 -16.34 0.32 -2.04
CA MET A 107 -14.98 -0.11 -1.68
C MET A 107 -14.52 0.45 -0.34
N ILE A 108 -13.74 -0.37 0.38
CA ILE A 108 -12.87 0.07 1.47
C ILE A 108 -11.42 0.02 0.96
N PHE A 109 -10.68 1.10 1.19
CA PHE A 109 -9.23 1.13 1.04
C PHE A 109 -8.57 1.25 2.42
N CYS A 110 -7.63 0.37 2.72
CA CYS A 110 -6.86 0.42 3.95
C CYS A 110 -5.37 0.36 3.64
N THR A 111 -4.57 1.07 4.43
CA THR A 111 -3.11 0.94 4.46
C THR A 111 -2.64 1.02 5.91
N THR A 112 -1.41 0.62 6.18
CA THR A 112 -0.81 0.74 7.50
C THR A 112 0.01 2.01 7.63
N PHE A 113 0.27 2.48 8.86
CA PHE A 113 1.08 3.68 9.09
C PHE A 113 2.52 3.52 8.62
N HIS A 114 3.04 2.29 8.65
CA HIS A 114 4.45 1.99 8.42
C HIS A 114 4.61 0.78 7.48
N GLU A 115 3.97 0.83 6.29
CA GLU A 115 4.06 -0.23 5.27
C GLU A 115 5.50 -0.65 5.00
N TRP A 116 6.37 0.34 4.86
CA TRP A 116 7.81 0.18 4.71
C TRP A 116 8.51 0.67 5.96
N ASN A 117 9.07 -0.27 6.72
CA ASN A 117 9.68 -0.02 8.01
C ASN A 117 11.17 -0.43 7.98
N PRO A 118 12.10 0.51 7.66
CA PRO A 118 13.53 0.19 7.47
C PRO A 118 14.19 -0.46 8.68
N ASN A 119 13.81 -0.05 9.90
CA ASN A 119 14.39 -0.58 11.14
C ASN A 119 13.96 -2.00 11.48
N ARG A 120 13.06 -2.58 10.70
CA ARG A 120 12.65 -3.98 10.88
C ARG A 120 13.83 -4.95 10.67
N ALA A 121 14.65 -4.66 9.67
CA ALA A 121 15.85 -5.43 9.36
C ALA A 121 17.07 -4.96 10.17
N ASP A 122 17.15 -3.69 10.53
CA ASP A 122 18.28 -3.08 11.23
C ASP A 122 17.82 -2.28 12.47
N ALA A 123 18.04 -2.85 13.64
CA ALA A 123 17.66 -2.23 14.91
C ALA A 123 18.44 -0.94 15.23
N ALA A 124 19.64 -0.75 14.66
CA ALA A 124 20.44 0.45 14.90
C ALA A 124 19.74 1.72 14.36
N LEU A 125 18.89 1.56 13.34
CA LEU A 125 18.12 2.66 12.76
C LEU A 125 17.10 3.28 13.72
N GLU A 126 16.77 2.66 14.85
CA GLU A 126 15.95 3.28 15.91
C GLU A 126 16.57 4.57 16.45
N LYS A 127 17.88 4.71 16.37
CA LYS A 127 18.62 5.86 16.84
C LYS A 127 18.94 6.88 15.74
N ILE A 128 18.35 6.71 14.55
CA ILE A 128 18.60 7.64 13.44
C ILE A 128 18.14 9.04 13.83
N THR A 129 18.96 10.03 13.49
CA THR A 129 18.61 11.44 13.68
C THR A 129 17.77 11.97 12.53
N GLN A 130 17.15 13.14 12.70
CA GLN A 130 16.41 13.77 11.61
C GLN A 130 17.31 14.06 10.40
N ASP A 131 18.54 14.52 10.62
CA ASP A 131 19.52 14.73 9.54
C ASP A 131 19.88 13.41 8.84
N GLY A 132 19.99 12.32 9.60
CA GLY A 132 20.20 11.00 9.04
C GLY A 132 19.06 10.56 8.14
N VAL A 133 17.80 10.86 8.49
CA VAL A 133 16.62 10.60 7.65
C VAL A 133 16.65 11.44 6.37
N ILE A 134 16.98 12.74 6.49
CA ILE A 134 17.12 13.64 5.33
C ILE A 134 18.15 13.07 4.35
N GLU A 135 19.30 12.65 4.84
CA GLU A 135 20.34 12.06 4.00
C GLU A 135 19.88 10.78 3.28
N LYS A 136 19.15 9.90 4.00
CA LYS A 136 18.58 8.70 3.39
C LYS A 136 17.55 9.00 2.29
N LEU A 137 16.81 10.08 2.42
CA LEU A 137 15.77 10.47 1.46
C LEU A 137 16.31 11.27 0.28
N ARG A 138 17.52 11.83 0.34
CA ARG A 138 18.13 12.59 -0.76
C ARG A 138 18.25 11.80 -2.06
N SER A 139 18.51 10.51 -1.99
CA SER A 139 18.58 9.67 -3.18
C SER A 139 17.26 9.59 -3.95
N GLN A 140 16.14 9.78 -3.26
CA GLN A 140 14.79 9.69 -3.84
C GLN A 140 14.18 11.06 -4.15
N TYR A 141 14.43 12.06 -3.29
CA TYR A 141 13.74 13.36 -3.31
C TYR A 141 14.69 14.55 -3.55
N GLY A 142 16.00 14.30 -3.71
CA GLY A 142 16.98 15.38 -3.93
C GLY A 142 16.94 16.44 -2.83
N ASP A 143 16.94 17.70 -3.22
CA ASP A 143 16.91 18.85 -2.32
C ASP A 143 15.58 19.01 -1.55
N LYS A 144 14.51 18.34 -2.01
CA LYS A 144 13.21 18.37 -1.30
C LYS A 144 13.20 17.52 -0.03
N ALA A 145 14.18 16.61 0.17
CA ALA A 145 14.20 15.70 1.33
C ALA A 145 14.03 16.41 2.67
N GLU A 146 14.71 17.55 2.85
CA GLU A 146 14.63 18.33 4.09
C GLU A 146 13.23 18.92 4.32
N SER A 147 12.62 19.52 3.30
CA SER A 147 11.27 20.10 3.40
C SER A 147 10.21 19.03 3.67
N ILE A 148 10.35 17.84 3.08
CA ILE A 148 9.48 16.70 3.33
C ILE A 148 9.56 16.26 4.79
N VAL A 149 10.77 16.03 5.32
CA VAL A 149 10.95 15.59 6.71
C VAL A 149 10.38 16.63 7.67
N LYS A 150 10.63 17.93 7.44
CA LYS A 150 10.06 19.02 8.24
C LYS A 150 8.53 19.06 8.20
N ALA A 151 7.93 18.85 7.02
CA ALA A 151 6.47 18.81 6.89
C ALA A 151 5.86 17.64 7.68
N PHE A 152 6.44 16.45 7.59
CA PHE A 152 6.02 15.31 8.39
C PHE A 152 6.23 15.53 9.89
N ALA A 153 7.37 16.06 10.32
CA ALA A 153 7.64 16.37 11.72
C ALA A 153 6.66 17.41 12.29
N LYS A 154 6.31 18.42 11.51
CA LYS A 154 5.28 19.41 11.90
C LYS A 154 3.91 18.77 12.05
N ASN A 155 3.54 17.85 11.15
CA ASN A 155 2.23 17.20 11.15
C ASN A 155 2.12 16.13 12.25
N PHE A 156 3.22 15.49 12.61
CA PHE A 156 3.32 14.41 13.59
C PHE A 156 4.42 14.68 14.63
N PRO A 157 4.25 15.68 15.50
CA PRO A 157 5.30 16.16 16.41
C PRO A 157 5.74 15.12 17.45
N ASP A 158 4.87 14.15 17.76
CA ASP A 158 5.15 13.10 18.75
C ASP A 158 5.89 11.88 18.15
N LYS A 159 6.21 11.92 16.86
CA LYS A 159 6.88 10.82 16.17
C LYS A 159 8.39 10.96 16.17
N THR A 160 9.08 9.83 16.40
CA THR A 160 10.54 9.78 16.27
C THR A 160 10.98 9.94 14.82
N PRO A 161 12.24 10.37 14.56
CA PRO A 161 12.75 10.45 13.18
C PRO A 161 12.60 9.12 12.39
N MET A 162 12.78 7.95 13.07
CA MET A 162 12.58 6.67 12.44
C MET A 162 11.12 6.43 12.03
N GLU A 163 10.16 6.81 12.89
CA GLU A 163 8.74 6.69 12.56
C GLU A 163 8.36 7.62 11.40
N LEU A 164 8.85 8.86 11.41
CA LEU A 164 8.63 9.79 10.30
C LEU A 164 9.17 9.24 8.99
N TRP A 165 10.38 8.68 9.00
CA TRP A 165 10.95 8.05 7.81
C TRP A 165 10.07 6.91 7.30
N ALA A 166 9.65 6.00 8.19
CA ALA A 166 8.75 4.92 7.82
C ALA A 166 7.41 5.44 7.26
N MET A 167 6.85 6.50 7.85
CA MET A 167 5.61 7.14 7.37
C MET A 167 5.78 7.81 6.00
N ILE A 168 6.92 8.45 5.74
CA ILE A 168 7.24 9.04 4.43
C ILE A 168 7.29 7.94 3.36
N LEU A 169 8.00 6.83 3.63
CA LEU A 169 8.09 5.69 2.72
C LEU A 169 6.75 4.97 2.53
N SER A 170 5.86 5.08 3.51
CA SER A 170 4.55 4.42 3.58
C SER A 170 3.40 5.40 3.31
N SER A 171 3.67 6.54 2.68
CA SER A 171 2.65 7.56 2.44
C SER A 171 1.37 6.96 1.86
N ARG A 172 0.23 7.34 2.46
CA ARG A 172 -1.07 6.90 1.96
C ARG A 172 -1.54 7.68 0.71
N GLN A 173 -0.63 8.40 0.04
CA GLN A 173 -0.94 9.12 -1.20
C GLN A 173 -1.65 8.22 -2.24
N ARG A 174 -1.14 6.99 -2.42
CA ARG A 174 -1.77 6.01 -3.34
C ARG A 174 -3.18 5.60 -2.93
N VAL A 175 -3.46 5.53 -1.63
CA VAL A 175 -4.82 5.26 -1.13
C VAL A 175 -5.73 6.42 -1.47
N VAL A 176 -5.28 7.65 -1.27
CA VAL A 176 -6.03 8.87 -1.62
C VAL A 176 -6.31 8.93 -3.12
N GLU A 177 -5.30 8.68 -3.96
CA GLU A 177 -5.45 8.61 -5.42
C GLU A 177 -6.48 7.56 -5.84
N ALA A 178 -6.41 6.36 -5.26
CA ALA A 178 -7.35 5.27 -5.54
C ALA A 178 -8.77 5.60 -5.07
N ALA A 179 -8.93 6.21 -3.89
CA ALA A 179 -10.21 6.64 -3.37
C ALA A 179 -10.83 7.72 -4.25
N ASN A 180 -10.07 8.75 -4.64
CA ASN A 180 -10.51 9.82 -5.53
C ASN A 180 -10.92 9.27 -6.90
N ALA A 181 -10.12 8.37 -7.48
CA ALA A 181 -10.48 7.71 -8.74
C ALA A 181 -11.77 6.90 -8.60
N LYS A 182 -11.93 6.17 -7.50
CA LYS A 182 -13.12 5.35 -7.24
C LYS A 182 -14.39 6.16 -7.02
N LEU A 183 -14.30 7.34 -6.42
CA LEU A 183 -15.44 8.26 -6.23
C LEU A 183 -16.13 8.62 -7.56
N LYS A 184 -15.37 8.70 -8.65
CA LYS A 184 -15.91 9.02 -9.99
C LYS A 184 -16.93 7.99 -10.47
N GLN A 185 -16.97 6.80 -9.87
CA GLN A 185 -17.97 5.77 -10.17
C GLN A 185 -19.29 5.95 -9.39
N GLY A 186 -19.42 6.97 -8.53
CA GLY A 186 -20.64 7.27 -7.78
C GLY A 186 -21.02 6.25 -6.70
N GLN A 187 -20.08 5.37 -6.29
CA GLN A 187 -20.32 4.39 -5.24
C GLN A 187 -19.66 4.79 -3.93
N PRO A 188 -20.19 4.34 -2.78
CA PRO A 188 -19.58 4.60 -1.49
C PRO A 188 -18.13 4.12 -1.43
N VAL A 189 -17.26 4.99 -0.96
CA VAL A 189 -15.85 4.71 -0.67
C VAL A 189 -15.61 4.97 0.81
N TYR A 190 -14.86 4.11 1.45
CA TYR A 190 -14.41 4.26 2.82
C TYR A 190 -12.90 4.10 2.88
N VAL A 191 -12.24 4.88 3.72
CA VAL A 191 -10.78 4.81 3.88
C VAL A 191 -10.44 4.48 5.33
N ALA A 192 -9.51 3.57 5.53
CA ALA A 192 -8.94 3.22 6.82
C ALA A 192 -7.42 3.40 6.83
N TRP A 193 -6.88 3.74 8.00
CA TRP A 193 -5.46 3.83 8.26
C TRP A 193 -5.12 3.08 9.54
N PHE A 194 -4.44 1.95 9.40
CA PHE A 194 -4.15 1.04 10.49
C PHE A 194 -2.86 1.43 11.21
N GLY A 195 -2.97 1.66 12.52
CA GLY A 195 -1.88 2.20 13.34
C GLY A 195 -1.47 1.33 14.54
N TRP A 196 -1.98 0.10 14.68
CA TRP A 196 -1.58 -0.78 15.77
C TRP A 196 -0.09 -1.09 15.75
N CYS A 197 0.62 -0.77 16.84
CA CYS A 197 2.01 -1.12 17.04
C CYS A 197 2.09 -2.24 18.09
N PRO A 198 2.50 -3.47 17.74
CA PRO A 198 2.64 -4.54 18.72
C PRO A 198 3.73 -4.19 19.74
N PRO A 199 3.49 -4.43 21.05
CA PRO A 199 4.43 -4.11 22.13
C PRO A 199 5.61 -5.10 22.19
N LEU A 200 6.12 -5.48 21.03
CA LEU A 200 7.25 -6.39 20.87
C LEU A 200 8.49 -5.63 20.45
N PHE A 201 9.64 -6.04 20.95
CA PHE A 201 10.91 -5.41 20.60
C PHE A 201 10.89 -3.89 20.82
N ASN A 202 10.32 -3.43 21.94
CA ASN A 202 10.13 -2.01 22.26
C ASN A 202 9.35 -1.24 21.15
N ASN A 203 8.25 -1.84 20.67
CA ASN A 203 7.40 -1.32 19.59
C ASN A 203 8.11 -1.19 18.22
N ARG A 204 9.31 -1.72 18.07
CA ARG A 204 10.11 -1.60 16.85
C ARG A 204 9.41 -2.12 15.59
N MET A 205 8.52 -3.10 15.75
CA MET A 205 7.76 -3.65 14.61
C MET A 205 6.80 -2.64 13.99
N ARG A 206 6.25 -1.72 14.77
CA ARG A 206 5.26 -0.72 14.35
C ARG A 206 4.07 -1.33 13.60
N ALA A 207 3.25 -0.53 12.94
CA ALA A 207 2.17 -0.99 12.06
C ALA A 207 2.74 -1.32 10.68
N PHE A 208 3.39 -2.46 10.53
CA PHE A 208 4.10 -2.87 9.32
C PHE A 208 3.17 -3.49 8.27
N HIS A 209 3.67 -3.62 7.03
CA HIS A 209 2.93 -4.21 5.92
C HIS A 209 2.31 -5.57 6.26
N CYS A 210 1.02 -5.73 5.97
CA CYS A 210 0.20 -6.91 6.27
C CYS A 210 -0.08 -7.15 7.77
N SER A 211 0.32 -6.25 8.70
CA SER A 211 0.03 -6.46 10.13
C SER A 211 -1.45 -6.33 10.48
N ASP A 212 -2.23 -5.67 9.66
CA ASP A 212 -3.67 -5.47 9.79
C ASP A 212 -4.51 -6.69 9.40
N ILE A 213 -3.98 -7.58 8.56
CA ILE A 213 -4.75 -8.71 8.00
C ILE A 213 -5.34 -9.61 9.09
N CYS A 214 -4.56 -9.95 10.12
CA CYS A 214 -5.05 -10.80 11.19
C CYS A 214 -6.16 -10.13 12.04
N PHE A 215 -6.24 -8.81 12.05
CA PHE A 215 -7.32 -8.07 12.72
C PHE A 215 -8.59 -8.09 11.88
N TRP A 216 -8.50 -7.88 10.58
CA TRP A 216 -9.65 -7.95 9.67
C TRP A 216 -10.31 -9.33 9.66
N PHE A 217 -9.52 -10.40 9.76
CA PHE A 217 -10.00 -11.79 9.68
C PHE A 217 -10.14 -12.50 11.03
N LYS A 218 -10.11 -11.75 12.15
CA LYS A 218 -10.32 -12.25 13.52
C LYS A 218 -9.46 -13.46 13.89
N ASN A 219 -8.18 -13.44 13.48
CA ASN A 219 -7.22 -14.50 13.79
C ASN A 219 -5.96 -14.00 14.53
N THR A 220 -6.11 -12.92 15.31
CA THR A 220 -5.05 -12.30 16.11
C THR A 220 -4.35 -13.28 17.06
N ASP A 221 -5.04 -14.30 17.55
CA ASP A 221 -4.50 -15.32 18.47
C ASP A 221 -3.45 -16.22 17.81
N ARG A 222 -3.46 -16.29 16.47
CA ARG A 222 -2.50 -17.07 15.69
C ARG A 222 -1.30 -16.25 15.22
N MET A 223 -1.33 -14.94 15.41
CA MET A 223 -0.36 -13.99 14.86
C MET A 223 0.29 -13.13 15.94
N PHE A 224 0.88 -13.79 16.94
CA PHE A 224 1.52 -13.11 18.08
C PHE A 224 2.54 -12.04 17.66
N THR A 225 3.35 -12.32 16.64
CA THR A 225 4.34 -11.36 16.11
C THR A 225 3.74 -10.10 15.49
N HIS A 226 2.46 -10.15 15.08
CA HIS A 226 1.74 -9.02 14.49
C HIS A 226 0.95 -8.24 15.54
N THR A 227 0.59 -8.91 16.64
CA THR A 227 -0.36 -8.36 17.60
C THR A 227 0.24 -8.07 18.97
N GLY A 228 1.28 -8.80 19.38
CA GLY A 228 1.79 -8.83 20.75
C GLY A 228 0.90 -9.60 21.72
N GLY A 229 -0.21 -10.15 21.26
CA GLY A 229 -1.16 -10.94 22.08
C GLY A 229 -1.99 -10.09 23.05
N GLY A 230 -2.86 -10.77 23.80
CA GLY A 230 -3.65 -10.17 24.87
C GLY A 230 -5.03 -9.65 24.44
N LYS A 231 -5.70 -8.94 25.36
CA LYS A 231 -7.09 -8.52 25.20
C LYS A 231 -7.27 -7.35 24.22
N VAL A 232 -6.31 -6.42 24.20
CA VAL A 232 -6.42 -5.17 23.42
C VAL A 232 -6.45 -5.44 21.91
N PRO A 233 -5.50 -6.20 21.32
CA PRO A 233 -5.58 -6.52 19.89
C PRO A 233 -6.81 -7.37 19.53
N ARG A 234 -7.29 -8.23 20.45
CA ARG A 234 -8.55 -8.97 20.23
C ARG A 234 -9.75 -8.02 20.13
N ALA A 235 -9.87 -7.06 21.04
CA ALA A 235 -10.94 -6.08 21.02
C ALA A 235 -10.91 -5.21 19.75
N LEU A 236 -9.70 -4.79 19.31
CA LEU A 236 -9.57 -4.09 18.04
C LEU A 236 -9.98 -4.98 16.85
N SER A 237 -9.58 -6.25 16.88
CA SER A 237 -9.96 -7.23 15.86
C SER A 237 -11.48 -7.46 15.80
N ASP A 238 -12.15 -7.52 16.96
CA ASP A 238 -13.61 -7.65 17.02
C ASP A 238 -14.30 -6.48 16.33
N LYS A 239 -13.85 -5.26 16.58
CA LYS A 239 -14.34 -4.04 15.93
C LYS A 239 -14.10 -4.06 14.41
N MET A 240 -12.87 -4.36 13.99
CA MET A 240 -12.48 -4.38 12.58
C MET A 240 -13.21 -5.47 11.80
N SER A 241 -13.26 -6.69 12.33
CA SER A 241 -13.96 -7.81 11.68
C SER A 241 -15.48 -7.58 11.64
N GLY A 242 -16.06 -6.97 12.68
CA GLY A 242 -17.46 -6.55 12.69
C GLY A 242 -17.78 -5.55 11.58
N ALA A 243 -16.94 -4.53 11.42
CA ALA A 243 -17.09 -3.55 10.35
C ALA A 243 -16.92 -4.18 8.96
N LEU A 244 -15.97 -5.11 8.79
CA LEU A 244 -15.81 -5.86 7.55
C LEU A 244 -17.05 -6.69 7.22
N LEU A 245 -17.63 -7.40 8.20
CA LEU A 245 -18.84 -8.19 8.00
C LEU A 245 -20.05 -7.32 7.64
N ASN A 246 -20.21 -6.17 8.29
CA ASN A 246 -21.26 -5.21 7.94
C ASN A 246 -21.09 -4.73 6.50
N PHE A 247 -19.89 -4.31 6.15
CA PHE A 247 -19.58 -3.87 4.78
C PHE A 247 -19.84 -4.98 3.75
N MET A 248 -19.43 -6.22 4.03
CA MET A 248 -19.68 -7.36 3.14
C MET A 248 -21.17 -7.63 2.93
N ARG A 249 -22.01 -7.36 3.93
CA ARG A 249 -23.46 -7.58 3.85
C ARG A 249 -24.20 -6.43 3.19
N THR A 250 -23.84 -5.19 3.51
CA THR A 250 -24.62 -4.00 3.19
C THR A 250 -23.93 -3.01 2.26
N GLY A 251 -22.60 -3.04 2.17
CA GLY A 251 -21.78 -1.99 1.53
C GLY A 251 -21.48 -0.81 2.45
N ASP A 252 -21.86 -0.91 3.75
CA ASP A 252 -21.61 0.08 4.79
C ASP A 252 -20.89 -0.60 5.98
N PRO A 253 -19.72 -0.12 6.44
CA PRO A 253 -18.99 -0.70 7.56
C PRO A 253 -19.61 -0.37 8.93
N ASN A 254 -20.56 0.56 9.01
CA ASN A 254 -21.18 1.03 10.25
C ASN A 254 -22.14 0.00 10.88
N GLY A 255 -22.58 0.28 12.10
CA GLY A 255 -23.52 -0.58 12.84
C GLY A 255 -22.82 -1.58 13.78
N GLY A 256 -21.51 -1.48 13.98
CA GLY A 256 -20.74 -2.25 14.96
C GLY A 256 -20.17 -1.36 16.07
N GLU A 257 -19.05 -1.80 16.66
CA GLU A 257 -18.40 -1.13 17.79
C GLU A 257 -17.38 -0.04 17.39
N LEU A 258 -17.12 0.16 16.09
CA LEU A 258 -16.34 1.29 15.64
C LEU A 258 -17.13 2.59 15.79
N PRO A 259 -16.46 3.73 16.01
CA PRO A 259 -17.10 5.03 15.85
C PRO A 259 -17.75 5.16 14.47
N ALA A 260 -18.67 6.12 14.32
CA ALA A 260 -19.26 6.41 13.03
C ALA A 260 -18.15 6.59 11.97
N TRP A 261 -18.17 5.77 10.92
CA TRP A 261 -17.22 5.79 9.83
C TRP A 261 -17.85 6.52 8.63
N PRO A 262 -17.49 7.78 8.40
CA PRO A 262 -18.06 8.54 7.31
C PRO A 262 -17.59 8.01 5.95
N LYS A 263 -18.41 8.21 4.93
CA LYS A 263 -18.02 7.99 3.55
C LYS A 263 -16.89 8.97 3.20
N TYR A 264 -15.91 8.49 2.47
CA TYR A 264 -14.84 9.32 1.97
C TYR A 264 -15.34 10.33 0.94
N THR A 265 -14.87 11.55 1.06
CA THR A 265 -15.03 12.63 0.06
C THR A 265 -13.65 13.19 -0.29
N GLU A 266 -13.48 13.70 -1.49
CA GLU A 266 -12.21 14.33 -1.90
C GLU A 266 -11.92 15.61 -1.11
N GLU A 267 -12.97 16.35 -0.74
CA GLU A 267 -12.89 17.59 0.01
C GLU A 267 -12.35 17.37 1.43
N ASN A 268 -12.96 16.47 2.18
CA ASN A 268 -12.64 16.24 3.59
C ASN A 268 -11.58 15.15 3.80
N GLY A 269 -11.48 14.17 2.88
CA GLY A 269 -10.53 13.07 2.98
C GLY A 269 -10.73 12.20 4.22
N GLU A 270 -11.98 11.86 4.56
CA GLU A 270 -12.35 11.14 5.77
C GLU A 270 -11.64 9.79 5.84
N VAL A 271 -11.05 9.51 6.99
CA VAL A 271 -10.33 8.27 7.25
C VAL A 271 -10.62 7.75 8.66
N MET A 272 -10.90 6.45 8.77
CA MET A 272 -10.98 5.75 10.04
C MET A 272 -9.59 5.34 10.49
N ILE A 273 -9.12 5.90 11.59
CA ILE A 273 -7.90 5.46 12.26
C ILE A 273 -8.22 4.20 13.06
N LEU A 274 -7.56 3.10 12.74
CA LEU A 274 -7.71 1.80 13.40
C LEU A 274 -6.52 1.55 14.32
N ASN A 275 -6.69 1.80 15.60
CA ASN A 275 -5.66 1.68 16.63
C ASN A 275 -6.30 1.36 17.99
N ASN A 276 -5.57 1.45 19.10
CA ASN A 276 -6.08 1.31 20.46
C ASN A 276 -7.35 2.13 20.69
N THR A 277 -7.30 3.39 20.25
CA THR A 277 -8.49 4.25 20.10
C THR A 277 -8.77 4.39 18.62
N CYS A 278 -9.96 3.96 18.21
CA CYS A 278 -10.43 4.15 16.85
C CYS A 278 -11.16 5.49 16.75
N GLU A 279 -10.89 6.25 15.70
CA GLU A 279 -11.53 7.55 15.46
C GLU A 279 -11.61 7.88 13.98
N ALA A 280 -12.64 8.58 13.55
CA ALA A 280 -12.70 9.16 12.21
C ALA A 280 -12.01 10.54 12.22
N ARG A 281 -11.16 10.79 11.22
CA ARG A 281 -10.47 12.07 11.02
C ARG A 281 -10.59 12.55 9.59
N ASN A 282 -10.50 13.85 9.41
CA ASN A 282 -10.49 14.48 8.10
C ASN A 282 -9.04 14.72 7.68
N ASP A 283 -8.56 13.88 6.76
CA ASP A 283 -7.27 13.94 6.08
C ASP A 283 -6.08 14.42 6.96
N PRO A 284 -5.77 13.67 8.03
CA PRO A 284 -4.87 14.13 9.10
C PRO A 284 -3.42 14.35 8.66
N ASP A 285 -3.02 13.83 7.49
CA ASP A 285 -1.68 13.97 6.93
C ASP A 285 -1.64 14.77 5.61
N ARG A 286 -2.70 15.54 5.30
CA ARG A 286 -2.83 16.28 4.04
C ARG A 286 -1.61 17.14 3.73
N GLU A 287 -1.20 17.98 4.68
CA GLU A 287 -0.09 18.91 4.47
C GLU A 287 1.26 18.19 4.36
N ALA A 288 1.42 17.09 5.12
CA ALA A 288 2.61 16.25 4.99
C ALA A 288 2.67 15.56 3.61
N ARG A 289 1.56 15.01 3.14
CA ARG A 289 1.49 14.34 1.83
C ARG A 289 1.71 15.30 0.66
N LYS A 290 1.19 16.53 0.72
CA LYS A 290 1.44 17.55 -0.31
C LYS A 290 2.93 17.82 -0.52
N SER A 291 3.75 17.69 0.52
CA SER A 291 5.20 17.86 0.38
C SER A 291 5.87 16.79 -0.49
N LEU A 292 5.20 15.65 -0.72
CA LEU A 292 5.68 14.54 -1.57
C LEU A 292 5.33 14.75 -3.05
N GLU A 293 4.44 15.69 -3.36
CA GLU A 293 4.06 15.99 -4.74
C GLU A 293 5.23 16.67 -5.46
N VAL A 294 5.70 16.07 -6.53
CA VAL A 294 6.87 16.50 -7.30
C VAL A 294 6.46 17.37 -8.46
#